data_f878699fc8839dbb6e6661be3e20e8ae
#
_entry.id   f878699fc8839dbb6e6661be3e20e8ae
#
_cell.length_a   1.000
_cell.length_b   1.000
_cell.length_c   1.000
_cell.angle_alpha   90.00
_cell.angle_beta   90.00
_cell.angle_gamma   90.00
#
_symmetry.space_group_name_H-M   'P 1'
#
loop_
_entity.id
_entity.type
_entity.pdbx_description
1 polymer ?
#
loop_
_entity_poly.entity_id
_entity_poly.type
_entity_poly.pdbx_seq_one_letter_code
_entity_poly.pdbx_strand_id
1 'polypeptide(L)'
;MFRSPPVLQLVTVVLGTGGLFAEVDFNRDIRPILSDHCFACHGPDEHDRKGKLRLDTAEGALKGGDIGDALVPGKPDESEIIHRIFSPDPDEIMPPPESHKELSPGQQELLRQWIAQGGAYAEPWSYQPPEEHPVPPARITGWPANWIDNFILDRLHQEGLKPSPDTDPVTLVRRLHFDLIGLPPSPKEVGRFLKEWKEDPSACLEKSIKALLSSPHFGERMAMYWLDLVRYADTCGYHGDQDHSISPYRDYVIDAFNENLPFDQFTREQLAGDLLDSPTIDQKIATGYNRLLQTSHEGGVQTKEYLAIYFADRVRNLSNVWMGATVGCAQCHDHKYDPISQKNFYELSSFFNNTFEIGSAVYGPGQSPGPSLLL
;
A
#
# COMPACT_ATOMS: atom_id res chain seq x y z
N MET A 1 -67.30 12.11 40.84
CA MET A 1 -66.01 12.21 40.15
C MET A 1 -65.36 10.83 40.16
N PHE A 2 -65.57 10.08 39.11
CA PHE A 2 -64.99 8.71 38.96
C PHE A 2 -63.63 8.83 38.24
N ARG A 3 -62.54 8.40 38.90
CA ARG A 3 -61.25 8.26 38.28
C ARG A 3 -61.13 6.86 37.68
N SER A 4 -60.85 6.80 36.36
CA SER A 4 -60.57 5.60 35.64
C SER A 4 -59.15 5.10 35.96
N PRO A 5 -58.88 3.78 36.01
CA PRO A 5 -57.52 3.25 36.25
C PRO A 5 -56.69 3.30 34.98
N PRO A 6 -55.33 3.34 35.10
CA PRO A 6 -54.44 3.38 33.94
C PRO A 6 -54.36 1.99 33.25
N VAL A 7 -54.50 2.00 31.94
CA VAL A 7 -54.27 0.82 31.09
C VAL A 7 -52.75 0.53 30.99
N LEU A 8 -52.35 -0.59 31.55
CA LEU A 8 -50.96 -1.11 31.44
C LEU A 8 -50.80 -1.73 30.05
N GLN A 9 -50.11 -1.01 29.13
CA GLN A 9 -49.74 -1.61 27.85
C GLN A 9 -48.54 -2.56 28.08
N LEU A 10 -48.81 -3.84 27.86
CA LEU A 10 -47.79 -4.90 27.84
C LEU A 10 -46.99 -4.75 26.54
N VAL A 11 -45.75 -4.24 26.62
CA VAL A 11 -44.83 -4.26 25.48
C VAL A 11 -44.24 -5.67 25.41
N THR A 12 -44.70 -6.44 24.45
CA THR A 12 -44.13 -7.76 24.14
C THR A 12 -42.84 -7.55 23.37
N VAL A 13 -41.68 -7.63 24.06
CA VAL A 13 -40.38 -7.70 23.42
C VAL A 13 -40.24 -9.10 22.85
N VAL A 14 -40.36 -9.21 21.53
CA VAL A 14 -39.98 -10.40 20.78
C VAL A 14 -38.47 -10.45 20.72
N LEU A 15 -37.84 -11.19 21.63
CA LEU A 15 -36.45 -11.57 21.53
C LEU A 15 -36.32 -12.56 20.36
N GLY A 16 -35.98 -12.05 19.19
CA GLY A 16 -35.55 -12.86 18.08
C GLY A 16 -34.21 -13.52 18.45
N THR A 17 -34.22 -14.84 18.63
CA THR A 17 -32.99 -15.65 18.70
C THR A 17 -32.39 -15.78 17.31
N GLY A 18 -31.93 -14.67 16.72
CA GLY A 18 -30.99 -14.67 15.62
C GLY A 18 -29.65 -15.07 16.16
N GLY A 19 -29.12 -16.23 15.79
CA GLY A 19 -27.74 -16.59 16.08
C GLY A 19 -26.82 -15.45 15.65
N LEU A 20 -26.00 -14.96 16.58
CA LEU A 20 -24.92 -14.00 16.32
C LEU A 20 -23.85 -14.72 15.48
N PHE A 21 -24.11 -14.92 14.19
CA PHE A 21 -23.03 -15.15 13.25
C PHE A 21 -22.31 -13.80 13.10
N ALA A 22 -21.00 -13.82 13.25
CA ALA A 22 -20.19 -12.64 12.97
C ALA A 22 -20.49 -12.17 11.54
N GLU A 23 -20.61 -10.86 11.36
CA GLU A 23 -20.81 -10.26 10.04
C GLU A 23 -19.63 -10.62 9.14
N VAL A 24 -19.92 -11.20 7.98
CA VAL A 24 -18.91 -11.59 7.00
C VAL A 24 -18.48 -10.34 6.23
N ASP A 25 -17.22 -9.98 6.36
CA ASP A 25 -16.62 -8.86 5.63
C ASP A 25 -16.13 -9.31 4.25
N PHE A 26 -16.61 -8.64 3.20
CA PHE A 26 -16.27 -9.02 1.83
C PHE A 26 -14.75 -8.94 1.56
N ASN A 27 -14.09 -7.86 1.95
CA ASN A 27 -12.67 -7.66 1.65
C ASN A 27 -11.75 -8.56 2.47
N ARG A 28 -12.11 -8.83 3.74
CA ARG A 28 -11.32 -9.66 4.65
C ARG A 28 -11.55 -11.14 4.41
N ASP A 29 -12.80 -11.57 4.25
CA ASP A 29 -13.19 -12.97 4.34
C ASP A 29 -13.50 -13.60 2.97
N ILE A 30 -14.08 -12.86 2.02
CA ILE A 30 -14.61 -13.38 0.77
C ILE A 30 -13.70 -13.10 -0.43
N ARG A 31 -13.28 -11.83 -0.60
CA ARG A 31 -12.45 -11.43 -1.73
C ARG A 31 -11.17 -12.26 -1.88
N PRO A 32 -10.42 -12.62 -0.82
CA PRO A 32 -9.27 -13.51 -0.94
C PRO A 32 -9.64 -14.89 -1.48
N ILE A 33 -10.80 -15.44 -1.06
CA ILE A 33 -11.27 -16.75 -1.55
C ILE A 33 -11.58 -16.67 -3.05
N LEU A 34 -12.36 -15.67 -3.47
CA LEU A 34 -12.74 -15.49 -4.87
C LEU A 34 -11.52 -15.23 -5.75
N SER A 35 -10.59 -14.38 -5.31
CA SER A 35 -9.40 -14.05 -6.10
C SER A 35 -8.47 -15.24 -6.30
N ASP A 36 -8.29 -16.05 -5.26
CA ASP A 36 -7.39 -17.20 -5.34
C ASP A 36 -7.99 -18.39 -6.09
N HIS A 37 -9.30 -18.60 -5.99
CA HIS A 37 -9.93 -19.83 -6.49
C HIS A 37 -10.80 -19.61 -7.74
N CYS A 38 -11.31 -18.39 -7.98
CA CYS A 38 -12.33 -18.14 -9.00
C CYS A 38 -11.90 -17.16 -10.10
N PHE A 39 -11.17 -16.06 -9.78
CA PHE A 39 -10.91 -14.97 -10.73
C PHE A 39 -10.02 -15.34 -11.90
N ALA A 40 -9.23 -16.41 -11.81
CA ALA A 40 -8.45 -16.89 -12.96
C ALA A 40 -9.34 -17.27 -14.16
N CYS A 41 -10.55 -17.80 -13.88
CA CYS A 41 -11.51 -18.22 -14.90
C CYS A 41 -12.81 -17.40 -14.91
N HIS A 42 -13.10 -16.65 -13.83
CA HIS A 42 -14.32 -15.85 -13.68
C HIS A 42 -13.99 -14.40 -13.24
N GLY A 43 -12.89 -13.88 -13.75
CA GLY A 43 -12.38 -12.55 -13.43
C GLY A 43 -12.46 -11.55 -14.59
N PRO A 44 -11.63 -10.47 -14.53
CA PRO A 44 -11.64 -9.39 -15.48
C PRO A 44 -11.15 -9.80 -16.88
N ASP A 45 -10.22 -10.76 -16.99
CA ASP A 45 -9.62 -11.15 -18.25
C ASP A 45 -10.63 -11.82 -19.18
N GLU A 46 -10.92 -11.21 -20.33
CA GLU A 46 -11.90 -11.71 -21.29
C GLU A 46 -11.41 -12.95 -22.03
N HIS A 47 -10.11 -13.12 -22.19
CA HIS A 47 -9.54 -14.27 -22.92
C HIS A 47 -9.62 -15.55 -22.10
N ASP A 48 -9.41 -15.44 -20.78
CA ASP A 48 -9.43 -16.60 -19.88
C ASP A 48 -10.81 -16.85 -19.28
N ARG A 49 -11.77 -15.93 -19.46
CA ARG A 49 -13.10 -16.00 -18.87
C ARG A 49 -13.90 -17.19 -19.40
N LYS A 50 -14.35 -18.04 -18.45
CA LYS A 50 -15.20 -19.18 -18.72
C LYS A 50 -16.68 -18.89 -18.39
N GLY A 51 -17.58 -19.50 -19.15
CA GLY A 51 -19.02 -19.39 -18.91
C GLY A 51 -19.59 -17.97 -18.93
N LYS A 52 -18.86 -16.99 -19.51
CA LYS A 52 -19.18 -15.56 -19.51
C LYS A 52 -19.44 -14.96 -18.11
N LEU A 53 -19.06 -15.67 -17.06
CA LEU A 53 -19.29 -15.29 -15.67
C LEU A 53 -18.17 -14.38 -15.17
N ARG A 54 -18.56 -13.29 -14.48
CA ARG A 54 -17.68 -12.40 -13.72
C ARG A 54 -18.02 -12.45 -12.25
N LEU A 55 -17.08 -12.86 -11.43
CA LEU A 55 -17.20 -12.86 -9.96
C LEU A 55 -16.36 -11.78 -9.28
N ASP A 56 -15.61 -11.01 -10.06
CA ASP A 56 -14.80 -9.89 -9.58
C ASP A 56 -15.60 -8.60 -9.40
N THR A 57 -16.83 -8.54 -9.94
CA THR A 57 -17.75 -7.41 -9.80
C THR A 57 -19.12 -7.84 -9.33
N ALA A 58 -19.81 -7.00 -8.55
CA ALA A 58 -21.19 -7.24 -8.11
C ALA A 58 -22.15 -7.40 -9.29
N GLU A 59 -22.04 -6.52 -10.29
CA GLU A 59 -22.88 -6.55 -11.49
C GLU A 59 -22.72 -7.89 -12.24
N GLY A 60 -21.47 -8.34 -12.42
CA GLY A 60 -21.17 -9.58 -13.13
C GLY A 60 -21.69 -10.81 -12.40
N ALA A 61 -21.55 -10.87 -11.09
CA ALA A 61 -22.03 -11.97 -10.27
C ALA A 61 -23.58 -12.04 -10.24
N LEU A 62 -24.24 -10.90 -10.14
CA LEU A 62 -25.71 -10.81 -10.15
C LEU A 62 -26.30 -11.09 -11.53
N LYS A 63 -25.60 -10.69 -12.60
CA LYS A 63 -26.01 -10.99 -13.99
C LYS A 63 -25.92 -12.48 -14.32
N GLY A 64 -25.00 -13.19 -13.62
CA GLY A 64 -24.72 -14.59 -13.88
C GLY A 64 -23.95 -14.85 -15.18
N GLY A 65 -23.86 -16.11 -15.55
CA GLY A 65 -23.20 -16.58 -16.74
C GLY A 65 -24.11 -17.37 -17.68
N ASP A 66 -23.51 -18.26 -18.48
CA ASP A 66 -24.25 -19.07 -19.47
C ASP A 66 -25.27 -20.05 -18.81
N ILE A 67 -25.14 -20.37 -17.51
CA ILE A 67 -25.93 -21.41 -16.82
C ILE A 67 -27.03 -20.81 -15.93
N GLY A 68 -27.01 -19.50 -15.64
CA GLY A 68 -28.04 -18.85 -14.81
C GLY A 68 -27.44 -17.91 -13.75
N ASP A 69 -28.20 -17.66 -12.70
CA ASP A 69 -27.85 -16.71 -11.63
C ASP A 69 -26.74 -17.27 -10.74
N ALA A 70 -25.55 -16.76 -10.91
CA ALA A 70 -24.40 -17.21 -10.12
C ALA A 70 -24.57 -16.90 -8.64
N LEU A 71 -25.20 -15.76 -8.31
CA LEU A 71 -25.41 -15.27 -6.96
C LEU A 71 -26.83 -14.69 -6.83
N VAL A 72 -27.62 -15.25 -5.92
CA VAL A 72 -28.96 -14.74 -5.54
C VAL A 72 -28.87 -14.19 -4.11
N PRO A 73 -28.94 -12.87 -3.92
CA PRO A 73 -28.78 -12.25 -2.60
C PRO A 73 -29.73 -12.81 -1.55
N GLY A 74 -29.21 -13.22 -0.40
CA GLY A 74 -29.98 -13.79 0.71
C GLY A 74 -30.42 -15.24 0.52
N LYS A 75 -30.11 -15.87 -0.64
CA LYS A 75 -30.57 -17.19 -0.98
C LYS A 75 -29.44 -18.10 -1.49
N PRO A 76 -28.65 -18.63 -0.59
CA PRO A 76 -27.50 -19.48 -0.96
C PRO A 76 -27.95 -20.73 -1.74
N ASP A 77 -29.08 -21.33 -1.36
CA ASP A 77 -29.58 -22.57 -2.00
C ASP A 77 -30.20 -22.33 -3.41
N GLU A 78 -30.41 -21.06 -3.82
CA GLU A 78 -30.79 -20.67 -5.18
C GLU A 78 -29.59 -20.16 -6.01
N SER A 79 -28.39 -20.09 -5.42
CA SER A 79 -27.20 -19.54 -6.04
C SER A 79 -26.36 -20.65 -6.68
N GLU A 80 -26.07 -20.55 -7.99
CA GLU A 80 -25.32 -21.56 -8.73
C GLU A 80 -23.90 -21.75 -8.18
N ILE A 81 -23.26 -20.70 -7.68
CA ILE A 81 -21.94 -20.80 -7.05
C ILE A 81 -21.95 -21.79 -5.87
N ILE A 82 -23.02 -21.83 -5.07
CA ILE A 82 -23.14 -22.77 -3.95
C ILE A 82 -23.32 -24.19 -4.46
N HIS A 83 -24.18 -24.40 -5.47
CA HIS A 83 -24.35 -25.72 -6.07
C HIS A 83 -23.02 -26.26 -6.59
N ARG A 84 -22.23 -25.43 -7.27
CA ARG A 84 -20.96 -25.81 -7.86
C ARG A 84 -19.88 -26.11 -6.83
N ILE A 85 -19.72 -25.29 -5.80
CA ILE A 85 -18.66 -25.51 -4.80
C ILE A 85 -18.94 -26.70 -3.87
N PHE A 86 -20.19 -27.16 -3.79
CA PHE A 86 -20.59 -28.34 -3.00
C PHE A 86 -20.93 -29.56 -3.86
N SER A 87 -20.79 -29.48 -5.20
CA SER A 87 -21.10 -30.63 -6.06
C SER A 87 -20.12 -31.78 -5.78
N PRO A 88 -20.62 -33.03 -5.67
CA PRO A 88 -19.78 -34.20 -5.60
C PRO A 88 -19.30 -34.68 -6.99
N ASP A 89 -19.85 -34.10 -8.06
CA ASP A 89 -19.53 -34.48 -9.45
C ASP A 89 -18.29 -33.73 -9.90
N PRO A 90 -17.20 -34.46 -10.32
CA PRO A 90 -15.97 -33.85 -10.79
C PRO A 90 -16.14 -32.99 -12.06
N ASP A 91 -17.19 -33.23 -12.86
CA ASP A 91 -17.48 -32.43 -14.05
C ASP A 91 -18.26 -31.14 -13.73
N GLU A 92 -18.79 -31.02 -12.52
CA GLU A 92 -19.58 -29.87 -12.07
C GLU A 92 -18.89 -29.05 -10.98
N ILE A 93 -18.07 -29.68 -10.16
CA ILE A 93 -17.43 -29.01 -9.02
C ILE A 93 -16.59 -27.81 -9.44
N MET A 94 -16.64 -26.73 -8.63
CA MET A 94 -15.79 -25.56 -8.79
C MET A 94 -15.01 -25.27 -7.50
N PRO A 95 -13.69 -24.96 -7.62
CA PRO A 95 -12.86 -25.01 -8.84
C PRO A 95 -12.74 -26.42 -9.42
N PRO A 96 -12.55 -26.56 -10.75
CA PRO A 96 -12.43 -27.86 -11.37
C PRO A 96 -11.12 -28.56 -10.96
N PRO A 97 -11.09 -29.92 -10.88
CA PRO A 97 -9.92 -30.63 -10.37
C PRO A 97 -8.60 -30.35 -11.10
N GLU A 98 -8.66 -30.08 -12.40
CA GLU A 98 -7.49 -29.74 -13.22
C GLU A 98 -6.86 -28.39 -12.86
N SER A 99 -7.58 -27.54 -12.14
CA SER A 99 -7.03 -26.27 -11.65
C SER A 99 -6.05 -26.44 -10.50
N HIS A 100 -6.02 -27.61 -9.87
CA HIS A 100 -5.26 -27.89 -8.64
C HIS A 100 -5.56 -26.93 -7.48
N LYS A 101 -6.80 -26.41 -7.44
CA LYS A 101 -7.29 -25.53 -6.39
C LYS A 101 -8.50 -26.15 -5.72
N GLU A 102 -8.45 -26.19 -4.40
CA GLU A 102 -9.55 -26.76 -3.59
C GLU A 102 -9.98 -25.75 -2.53
N LEU A 103 -11.30 -25.63 -2.34
CA LEU A 103 -11.87 -24.86 -1.25
C LEU A 103 -11.90 -25.72 0.01
N SER A 104 -11.38 -25.20 1.12
CA SER A 104 -11.57 -25.83 2.42
C SER A 104 -13.06 -25.75 2.84
N PRO A 105 -13.53 -26.67 3.71
CA PRO A 105 -14.90 -26.61 4.23
C PRO A 105 -15.24 -25.28 4.89
N GLY A 106 -14.26 -24.63 5.55
CA GLY A 106 -14.43 -23.30 6.15
C GLY A 106 -14.65 -22.21 5.11
N GLN A 107 -13.93 -22.25 3.99
CA GLN A 107 -14.11 -21.30 2.88
C GLN A 107 -15.46 -21.48 2.16
N GLN A 108 -15.88 -22.71 1.96
CA GLN A 108 -17.19 -23.02 1.40
C GLN A 108 -18.31 -22.47 2.27
N GLU A 109 -18.20 -22.66 3.59
CA GLU A 109 -19.19 -22.16 4.55
C GLU A 109 -19.19 -20.63 4.65
N LEU A 110 -18.03 -19.97 4.57
CA LEU A 110 -17.91 -18.51 4.52
C LEU A 110 -18.63 -17.94 3.28
N LEU A 111 -18.45 -18.53 2.11
CA LEU A 111 -19.15 -18.13 0.89
C LEU A 111 -20.67 -18.30 1.04
N ARG A 112 -21.14 -19.40 1.65
CA ARG A 112 -22.55 -19.63 1.92
C ARG A 112 -23.13 -18.58 2.87
N GLN A 113 -22.43 -18.29 3.97
CA GLN A 113 -22.83 -17.27 4.94
C GLN A 113 -22.88 -15.88 4.34
N TRP A 114 -21.87 -15.51 3.54
CA TRP A 114 -21.85 -14.26 2.83
C TRP A 114 -23.07 -14.07 1.94
N ILE A 115 -23.43 -15.07 1.14
CA ILE A 115 -24.62 -15.02 0.29
C ILE A 115 -25.88 -14.94 1.14
N ALA A 116 -25.98 -15.72 2.24
CA ALA A 116 -27.10 -15.66 3.17
C ALA A 116 -27.28 -14.27 3.81
N GLN A 117 -26.19 -13.54 4.03
CA GLN A 117 -26.19 -12.17 4.52
C GLN A 117 -26.43 -11.11 3.44
N GLY A 118 -26.72 -11.53 2.20
CA GLY A 118 -27.08 -10.64 1.09
C GLY A 118 -26.06 -10.60 -0.05
N GLY A 119 -24.91 -11.24 0.06
CA GLY A 119 -23.90 -11.33 -1.01
C GLY A 119 -23.33 -9.97 -1.42
N ALA A 120 -23.21 -9.04 -0.46
CA ALA A 120 -22.77 -7.67 -0.73
C ALA A 120 -21.29 -7.64 -1.10
N TYR A 121 -20.97 -6.97 -2.20
CA TYR A 121 -19.61 -6.64 -2.61
C TYR A 121 -19.19 -5.32 -1.97
N ALA A 122 -17.90 -5.19 -1.70
CA ALA A 122 -17.29 -3.93 -1.29
C ALA A 122 -16.12 -3.57 -2.20
N GLU A 123 -15.87 -2.27 -2.39
CA GLU A 123 -14.65 -1.81 -3.04
C GLU A 123 -13.42 -2.28 -2.26
N PRO A 124 -12.27 -2.52 -2.92
CA PRO A 124 -11.05 -2.89 -2.23
C PRO A 124 -10.73 -1.87 -1.12
N TRP A 125 -10.46 -2.36 0.08
CA TRP A 125 -10.21 -1.50 1.25
C TRP A 125 -9.09 -0.48 1.03
N SER A 126 -8.08 -0.83 0.23
CA SER A 126 -6.94 0.04 -0.09
C SER A 126 -7.29 1.25 -0.98
N TYR A 127 -8.48 1.24 -1.59
CA TYR A 127 -8.98 2.35 -2.42
C TYR A 127 -10.13 3.12 -1.74
N GLN A 128 -10.50 2.71 -0.53
CA GLN A 128 -11.49 3.45 0.26
C GLN A 128 -10.80 4.59 1.02
N PRO A 129 -11.40 5.77 1.10
CA PRO A 129 -10.89 6.83 1.94
C PRO A 129 -10.78 6.36 3.40
N PRO A 130 -9.72 6.75 4.13
CA PRO A 130 -9.63 6.45 5.55
C PRO A 130 -10.81 7.03 6.34
N GLU A 131 -11.39 6.23 7.23
CA GLU A 131 -12.44 6.66 8.13
C GLU A 131 -11.88 6.97 9.52
N GLU A 132 -12.47 7.95 10.19
CA GLU A 132 -12.14 8.22 11.60
C GLU A 132 -12.77 7.14 12.49
N HIS A 133 -11.93 6.48 13.27
CA HIS A 133 -12.36 5.54 14.27
C HIS A 133 -12.37 6.17 15.66
N PRO A 134 -13.39 5.91 16.51
CA PRO A 134 -13.40 6.41 17.88
C PRO A 134 -12.20 5.87 18.65
N VAL A 135 -11.49 6.78 19.33
CA VAL A 135 -10.33 6.39 20.15
C VAL A 135 -10.81 5.51 21.31
N PRO A 136 -10.28 4.30 21.47
CA PRO A 136 -10.63 3.42 22.58
C PRO A 136 -10.35 4.10 23.93
N PRO A 137 -11.16 3.84 24.97
CA PRO A 137 -10.89 4.37 26.29
C PRO A 137 -9.57 3.83 26.87
N ALA A 138 -8.82 4.71 27.55
CA ALA A 138 -7.59 4.30 28.22
C ALA A 138 -7.90 3.26 29.32
N ARG A 139 -7.45 2.05 29.14
CA ARG A 139 -7.67 0.94 30.10
C ARG A 139 -6.66 0.95 31.25
N ILE A 140 -5.54 1.65 31.08
CA ILE A 140 -4.49 1.83 32.07
C ILE A 140 -4.22 3.32 32.18
N THR A 141 -4.27 3.87 33.39
CA THR A 141 -3.93 5.28 33.64
C THR A 141 -2.42 5.46 33.69
N GLY A 142 -1.94 6.54 33.05
CA GLY A 142 -0.54 6.96 33.14
C GLY A 142 0.43 6.28 32.16
N TRP A 143 0.01 5.27 31.38
CA TRP A 143 0.86 4.70 30.33
C TRP A 143 0.66 5.40 28.98
N PRO A 144 -0.60 5.67 28.50
CA PRO A 144 -0.78 6.34 27.22
C PRO A 144 -0.23 7.76 27.25
N ALA A 145 0.66 8.09 26.34
CA ALA A 145 1.16 9.44 26.12
C ALA A 145 0.30 10.20 25.08
N ASN A 146 -0.36 9.45 24.17
CA ASN A 146 -1.21 10.01 23.12
C ASN A 146 -2.33 9.02 22.73
N TRP A 147 -3.16 9.41 21.77
CA TRP A 147 -4.30 8.61 21.32
C TRP A 147 -3.90 7.30 20.61
N ILE A 148 -2.71 7.23 19.98
CA ILE A 148 -2.20 6.01 19.34
C ILE A 148 -2.00 4.92 20.39
N ASP A 149 -1.48 5.29 21.56
CA ASP A 149 -1.25 4.35 22.66
C ASP A 149 -2.55 3.69 23.15
N ASN A 150 -3.70 4.38 23.02
CA ASN A 150 -4.98 3.79 23.38
C ASN A 150 -5.36 2.63 22.45
N PHE A 151 -5.11 2.75 21.15
CA PHE A 151 -5.32 1.64 20.20
C PHE A 151 -4.36 0.48 20.48
N ILE A 152 -3.09 0.80 20.77
CA ILE A 152 -2.10 -0.23 21.13
C ILE A 152 -2.52 -0.97 22.40
N LEU A 153 -2.94 -0.26 23.46
CA LEU A 153 -3.42 -0.87 24.70
C LEU A 153 -4.68 -1.71 24.50
N ASP A 154 -5.62 -1.25 23.68
CA ASP A 154 -6.83 -2.01 23.39
C ASP A 154 -6.49 -3.34 22.70
N ARG A 155 -5.58 -3.30 21.71
CA ARG A 155 -5.12 -4.52 21.06
C ARG A 155 -4.35 -5.46 21.99
N LEU A 156 -3.43 -4.95 22.80
CA LEU A 156 -2.72 -5.74 23.78
C LEU A 156 -3.69 -6.42 24.77
N HIS A 157 -4.71 -5.69 25.19
CA HIS A 157 -5.73 -6.25 26.08
C HIS A 157 -6.54 -7.39 25.42
N GLN A 158 -6.92 -7.24 24.16
CA GLN A 158 -7.62 -8.28 23.40
C GLN A 158 -6.80 -9.56 23.30
N GLU A 159 -5.46 -9.45 23.18
CA GLU A 159 -4.53 -10.57 23.13
C GLU A 159 -4.09 -11.05 24.53
N GLY A 160 -4.63 -10.48 25.61
CA GLY A 160 -4.23 -10.84 26.98
C GLY A 160 -2.80 -10.42 27.37
N LEU A 161 -2.23 -9.47 26.62
CA LEU A 161 -0.87 -8.96 26.81
C LEU A 161 -0.86 -7.65 27.61
N LYS A 162 0.31 -7.31 28.12
CA LYS A 162 0.59 -6.03 28.80
C LYS A 162 1.75 -5.31 28.11
N PRO A 163 1.80 -3.96 28.19
CA PRO A 163 2.97 -3.23 27.77
C PRO A 163 4.23 -3.71 28.46
N SER A 164 5.35 -3.75 27.75
CA SER A 164 6.66 -3.99 28.35
C SER A 164 7.05 -2.80 29.25
N PRO A 165 7.91 -3.01 30.26
CA PRO A 165 8.49 -1.91 31.03
C PRO A 165 9.26 -0.94 30.13
N ASP A 166 9.29 0.33 30.51
CA ASP A 166 10.10 1.33 29.84
C ASP A 166 11.58 0.96 29.88
N THR A 167 12.29 1.37 28.82
CA THR A 167 13.74 1.15 28.74
C THR A 167 14.50 2.11 29.64
N ASP A 168 15.75 1.75 29.99
CA ASP A 168 16.65 2.65 30.70
C ASP A 168 17.07 3.86 29.85
N PRO A 169 17.48 5.00 30.49
CA PRO A 169 17.80 6.22 29.75
C PRO A 169 19.00 6.10 28.81
N VAL A 170 19.96 5.22 29.07
CA VAL A 170 21.13 5.02 28.17
C VAL A 170 20.67 4.36 26.88
N THR A 171 19.85 3.31 27.00
CA THR A 171 19.27 2.64 25.86
C THR A 171 18.34 3.59 25.08
N LEU A 172 17.57 4.43 25.78
CA LEU A 172 16.67 5.42 25.15
C LEU A 172 17.44 6.42 24.29
N VAL A 173 18.45 7.09 24.85
CA VAL A 173 19.21 8.10 24.08
C VAL A 173 19.95 7.45 22.89
N ARG A 174 20.41 6.21 23.04
CA ARG A 174 21.02 5.49 21.93
C ARG A 174 20.00 5.22 20.81
N ARG A 175 18.80 4.76 21.13
CA ARG A 175 17.73 4.53 20.15
C ARG A 175 17.36 5.82 19.43
N LEU A 176 17.12 6.91 20.17
CA LEU A 176 16.80 8.22 19.58
C LEU A 176 17.83 8.66 18.53
N HIS A 177 19.12 8.50 18.84
CA HIS A 177 20.17 8.87 17.90
C HIS A 177 20.17 7.99 16.64
N PHE A 178 20.07 6.67 16.79
CA PHE A 178 20.05 5.77 15.64
C PHE A 178 18.77 5.92 14.79
N ASP A 179 17.63 6.15 15.42
CA ASP A 179 16.37 6.29 14.70
C ASP A 179 16.32 7.61 13.93
N LEU A 180 16.74 8.72 14.55
CA LEU A 180 16.62 10.05 13.96
C LEU A 180 17.80 10.47 13.07
N ILE A 181 19.03 10.10 13.43
CA ILE A 181 20.22 10.55 12.69
C ILE A 181 21.14 9.42 12.22
N GLY A 182 20.84 8.17 12.56
CA GLY A 182 21.62 7.00 12.13
C GLY A 182 22.99 6.86 12.79
N LEU A 183 23.38 7.76 13.71
CA LEU A 183 24.69 7.81 14.36
C LEU A 183 24.58 7.55 15.86
N PRO A 184 25.58 6.92 16.51
CA PRO A 184 25.56 6.76 17.96
C PRO A 184 25.80 8.09 18.69
N PRO A 185 25.22 8.27 19.88
CA PRO A 185 25.57 9.42 20.73
C PRO A 185 27.03 9.31 21.22
N SER A 186 27.70 10.45 21.29
CA SER A 186 29.00 10.51 21.96
C SER A 186 28.90 10.29 23.48
N PRO A 187 29.96 9.87 24.17
CA PRO A 187 29.96 9.75 25.63
C PRO A 187 29.55 11.05 26.36
N LYS A 188 29.90 12.21 25.78
CA LYS A 188 29.55 13.53 26.32
C LYS A 188 28.02 13.78 26.22
N GLU A 189 27.39 13.40 25.10
CA GLU A 189 25.96 13.52 24.90
C GLU A 189 25.19 12.60 25.83
N VAL A 190 25.63 11.35 25.98
CA VAL A 190 25.05 10.41 26.94
C VAL A 190 25.13 10.98 28.37
N GLY A 191 26.30 11.49 28.77
CA GLY A 191 26.48 12.06 30.12
C GLY A 191 25.58 13.28 30.37
N ARG A 192 25.42 14.16 29.37
CA ARG A 192 24.49 15.32 29.43
C ARG A 192 23.04 14.83 29.53
N PHE A 193 22.61 13.92 28.68
CA PHE A 193 21.27 13.36 28.69
C PHE A 193 20.93 12.74 30.05
N LEU A 194 21.81 11.92 30.60
CA LEU A 194 21.59 11.28 31.92
C LEU A 194 21.48 12.29 33.07
N LYS A 195 22.19 13.40 33.00
CA LYS A 195 22.08 14.48 34.00
C LYS A 195 20.72 15.17 33.87
N GLU A 196 20.35 15.63 32.67
CA GLU A 196 19.09 16.32 32.41
C GLU A 196 17.88 15.40 32.70
N TRP A 197 17.98 14.09 32.37
CA TRP A 197 16.96 13.08 32.65
C TRP A 197 16.62 12.95 34.13
N LYS A 198 17.61 13.06 35.01
CA LYS A 198 17.38 13.01 36.47
C LYS A 198 16.62 14.23 36.99
N GLU A 199 16.73 15.36 36.34
CA GLU A 199 16.07 16.60 36.72
C GLU A 199 14.62 16.62 36.21
N ASP A 200 14.42 16.38 34.92
CA ASP A 200 13.10 16.32 34.27
C ASP A 200 13.15 15.40 33.05
N PRO A 201 12.67 14.15 33.15
CA PRO A 201 12.67 13.20 32.02
C PRO A 201 11.91 13.71 30.79
N SER A 202 10.76 14.35 30.97
CA SER A 202 9.91 14.82 29.88
C SER A 202 10.55 15.96 29.09
N ALA A 203 11.03 16.98 29.79
CA ALA A 203 11.72 18.11 29.18
C ALA A 203 13.04 17.68 28.50
N CYS A 204 13.77 16.74 29.10
CA CYS A 204 14.99 16.18 28.55
C CYS A 204 14.70 15.45 27.22
N LEU A 205 13.66 14.63 27.17
CA LEU A 205 13.25 13.90 25.97
C LEU A 205 12.85 14.85 24.84
N GLU A 206 11.97 15.80 25.11
CA GLU A 206 11.53 16.81 24.14
C GLU A 206 12.71 17.61 23.56
N LYS A 207 13.60 18.10 24.41
CA LYS A 207 14.79 18.84 24.01
C LYS A 207 15.71 18.00 23.12
N SER A 208 15.91 16.74 23.49
CA SER A 208 16.77 15.83 22.73
C SER A 208 16.18 15.51 21.35
N ILE A 209 14.88 15.24 21.27
CA ILE A 209 14.20 15.01 19.99
C ILE A 209 14.30 16.24 19.10
N LYS A 210 14.01 17.45 19.61
CA LYS A 210 14.12 18.68 18.84
C LYS A 210 15.54 18.92 18.31
N ALA A 211 16.56 18.65 19.13
CA ALA A 211 17.95 18.81 18.72
C ALA A 211 18.35 17.85 17.60
N LEU A 212 17.89 16.58 17.66
CA LEU A 212 18.16 15.57 16.66
C LEU A 212 17.42 15.85 15.35
N LEU A 213 16.15 16.26 15.42
CA LEU A 213 15.36 16.66 14.24
C LEU A 213 15.92 17.89 13.53
N SER A 214 16.64 18.78 14.24
CA SER A 214 17.30 19.94 13.67
C SER A 214 18.74 19.66 13.19
N SER A 215 19.20 18.45 13.31
CA SER A 215 20.53 18.02 12.83
C SER A 215 20.50 17.81 11.31
N PRO A 216 21.53 18.24 10.55
CA PRO A 216 21.63 17.93 9.13
C PRO A 216 21.65 16.42 8.85
N HIS A 217 22.12 15.61 9.80
CA HIS A 217 22.10 14.15 9.70
C HIS A 217 20.71 13.54 9.74
N PHE A 218 19.67 14.29 10.15
CA PHE A 218 18.29 13.83 10.06
C PHE A 218 17.88 13.59 8.60
N GLY A 219 18.14 14.57 7.73
CA GLY A 219 17.89 14.44 6.30
C GLY A 219 18.69 13.29 5.67
N GLU A 220 19.98 13.16 6.01
CA GLU A 220 20.81 12.03 5.54
C GLU A 220 20.21 10.69 5.96
N ARG A 221 19.74 10.57 7.21
CA ARG A 221 19.10 9.34 7.72
C ARG A 221 17.78 9.01 7.03
N MET A 222 16.93 10.01 6.83
CA MET A 222 15.62 9.82 6.19
C MET A 222 15.74 9.58 4.69
N ALA A 223 16.67 10.28 4.04
CA ALA A 223 16.96 10.11 2.63
C ALA A 223 17.33 8.67 2.25
N MET A 224 17.99 7.91 3.13
CA MET A 224 18.33 6.51 2.87
C MET A 224 17.09 5.67 2.49
N TYR A 225 15.97 5.85 3.21
CA TYR A 225 14.75 5.10 2.92
C TYR A 225 14.14 5.50 1.58
N TRP A 226 14.16 6.80 1.27
CA TRP A 226 13.64 7.29 0.00
C TRP A 226 14.51 6.87 -1.18
N LEU A 227 15.82 7.01 -1.06
CA LEU A 227 16.79 6.66 -2.11
C LEU A 227 16.74 5.18 -2.46
N ASP A 228 16.50 4.30 -1.48
CA ASP A 228 16.29 2.87 -1.70
C ASP A 228 15.00 2.60 -2.49
N LEU A 229 13.89 3.22 -2.09
CA LEU A 229 12.60 3.10 -2.78
C LEU A 229 12.67 3.52 -4.25
N VAL A 230 13.36 4.64 -4.53
CA VAL A 230 13.50 5.17 -5.89
C VAL A 230 14.68 4.57 -6.66
N ARG A 231 15.41 3.63 -6.06
CA ARG A 231 16.53 2.90 -6.66
C ARG A 231 17.68 3.82 -7.07
N TYR A 232 18.00 4.80 -6.22
CA TYR A 232 19.17 5.67 -6.45
C TYR A 232 20.44 4.84 -6.58
N ALA A 233 21.22 5.12 -7.62
CA ALA A 233 22.55 4.55 -7.82
C ALA A 233 23.45 5.57 -8.54
N ASP A 234 24.76 5.48 -8.31
CA ASP A 234 25.77 6.30 -8.96
C ASP A 234 26.26 5.67 -10.29
N THR A 235 25.64 4.56 -10.71
CA THR A 235 25.96 3.84 -11.95
C THR A 235 24.71 3.50 -12.73
N CYS A 236 24.88 3.12 -14.02
CA CYS A 236 23.76 2.84 -14.94
C CYS A 236 23.04 1.50 -14.69
N GLY A 237 23.69 0.54 -14.02
CA GLY A 237 23.10 -0.72 -13.58
C GLY A 237 23.00 -1.84 -14.62
N TYR A 238 23.04 -1.58 -15.93
CA TYR A 238 23.15 -2.60 -16.97
C TYR A 238 24.61 -2.92 -17.32
N HIS A 239 24.80 -3.84 -18.25
CA HIS A 239 26.12 -4.22 -18.74
C HIS A 239 26.94 -2.98 -19.14
N GLY A 240 28.20 -2.97 -18.71
CA GLY A 240 29.06 -1.80 -18.81
C GLY A 240 29.01 -0.85 -17.61
N ASP A 241 27.95 -0.87 -16.84
CA ASP A 241 27.71 -0.23 -15.55
C ASP A 241 28.56 1.03 -15.29
N GLN A 242 28.46 1.99 -16.19
CA GLN A 242 29.26 3.21 -16.16
C GLN A 242 28.77 4.16 -15.07
N ASP A 243 29.67 4.98 -14.57
CA ASP A 243 29.36 6.04 -13.60
C ASP A 243 28.27 6.97 -14.14
N HIS A 244 27.32 7.30 -13.29
CA HIS A 244 26.19 8.18 -13.60
C HIS A 244 26.15 9.32 -12.58
N SER A 245 26.45 10.53 -13.01
CA SER A 245 26.44 11.71 -12.13
C SER A 245 25.00 12.16 -11.84
N ILE A 246 24.45 11.70 -10.73
CA ILE A 246 23.09 12.01 -10.25
C ILE A 246 23.08 12.49 -8.78
N SER A 247 24.25 12.71 -8.20
CA SER A 247 24.39 13.15 -6.80
C SER A 247 23.58 14.40 -6.42
N PRO A 248 23.35 15.41 -7.29
CA PRO A 248 22.49 16.53 -6.94
C PRO A 248 21.06 16.12 -6.54
N TYR A 249 20.51 15.06 -7.14
CA TYR A 249 19.21 14.53 -6.73
C TYR A 249 19.23 13.98 -5.30
N ARG A 250 20.29 13.27 -4.91
CA ARG A 250 20.47 12.80 -3.54
C ARG A 250 20.48 13.97 -2.57
N ASP A 251 21.24 15.02 -2.88
CA ASP A 251 21.36 16.20 -2.04
C ASP A 251 20.01 16.93 -1.91
N TYR A 252 19.26 17.07 -3.01
CA TYR A 252 17.87 17.56 -2.97
C TYR A 252 16.98 16.76 -2.01
N VAL A 253 17.07 15.43 -2.03
CA VAL A 253 16.26 14.56 -1.14
C VAL A 253 16.65 14.79 0.33
N ILE A 254 17.93 14.91 0.63
CA ILE A 254 18.43 15.21 1.99
C ILE A 254 17.89 16.55 2.48
N ASP A 255 18.00 17.58 1.64
CA ASP A 255 17.53 18.93 1.99
C ASP A 255 16.01 18.98 2.15
N ALA A 256 15.26 18.30 1.30
CA ALA A 256 13.80 18.20 1.40
C ALA A 256 13.35 17.60 2.75
N PHE A 257 14.05 16.59 3.27
CA PHE A 257 13.77 16.05 4.59
C PHE A 257 14.17 17.01 5.72
N ASN A 258 15.32 17.68 5.61
CA ASN A 258 15.77 18.64 6.60
C ASN A 258 14.86 19.88 6.68
N GLU A 259 14.30 20.30 5.55
CA GLU A 259 13.36 21.42 5.44
C GLU A 259 11.93 21.02 5.74
N ASN A 260 11.67 19.74 5.98
CA ASN A 260 10.32 19.18 6.16
C ASN A 260 9.39 19.59 5.01
N LEU A 261 9.87 19.45 3.77
CA LEU A 261 9.12 19.80 2.56
C LEU A 261 7.78 19.03 2.53
N PRO A 262 6.63 19.70 2.31
CA PRO A 262 5.33 19.03 2.24
C PRO A 262 5.34 17.91 1.19
N PHE A 263 4.77 16.74 1.54
CA PHE A 263 4.86 15.54 0.70
C PHE A 263 4.24 15.72 -0.68
N ASP A 264 3.18 16.50 -0.80
CA ASP A 264 2.55 16.81 -2.09
C ASP A 264 3.46 17.69 -2.97
N GLN A 265 4.22 18.61 -2.38
CA GLN A 265 5.21 19.41 -3.09
C GLN A 265 6.41 18.54 -3.49
N PHE A 266 6.95 17.75 -2.57
CA PHE A 266 8.02 16.79 -2.83
C PHE A 266 7.68 15.82 -3.97
N THR A 267 6.43 15.36 -4.03
CA THR A 267 5.93 14.51 -5.12
C THR A 267 5.90 15.27 -6.45
N ARG A 268 5.29 16.46 -6.48
CA ARG A 268 5.19 17.26 -7.72
C ARG A 268 6.54 17.63 -8.29
N GLU A 269 7.47 18.01 -7.45
CA GLU A 269 8.81 18.40 -7.88
C GLU A 269 9.58 17.23 -8.50
N GLN A 270 9.47 16.04 -7.95
CA GLN A 270 10.15 14.86 -8.51
C GLN A 270 9.51 14.35 -9.81
N LEU A 271 8.19 14.41 -9.93
CA LEU A 271 7.52 13.90 -11.12
C LEU A 271 7.48 14.91 -12.27
N ALA A 272 7.38 16.20 -11.97
CA ALA A 272 7.12 17.24 -12.94
C ALA A 272 7.70 18.63 -12.56
N GLY A 273 8.79 18.66 -11.80
CA GLY A 273 9.41 19.89 -11.33
C GLY A 273 9.86 20.82 -12.45
N ASP A 274 10.29 20.27 -13.56
CA ASP A 274 10.68 21.02 -14.78
C ASP A 274 9.49 21.63 -15.54
N LEU A 275 8.27 21.16 -15.28
CA LEU A 275 7.02 21.64 -15.90
C LEU A 275 6.32 22.71 -15.06
N LEU A 276 6.87 23.08 -13.90
CA LEU A 276 6.32 24.16 -13.07
C LEU A 276 6.54 25.52 -13.72
N ASP A 277 5.71 26.49 -13.36
CA ASP A 277 5.88 27.87 -13.83
C ASP A 277 7.19 28.46 -13.30
N SER A 278 8.13 28.77 -14.20
CA SER A 278 9.46 29.30 -13.83
C SER A 278 10.22 28.44 -12.84
N PRO A 279 10.49 27.16 -13.15
CA PRO A 279 11.05 26.21 -12.21
C PRO A 279 12.46 26.62 -11.74
N THR A 280 12.71 26.46 -10.44
CA THR A 280 14.03 26.65 -9.84
C THR A 280 15.01 25.56 -10.28
N ILE A 281 16.28 25.74 -9.96
CA ILE A 281 17.32 24.70 -10.22
C ILE A 281 16.98 23.45 -9.42
N ASP A 282 16.60 23.59 -8.15
CA ASP A 282 16.30 22.45 -7.27
C ASP A 282 15.08 21.67 -7.76
N GLN A 283 14.04 22.35 -8.26
CA GLN A 283 12.87 21.70 -8.88
C GLN A 283 13.24 20.92 -10.16
N LYS A 284 14.20 21.42 -10.94
CA LYS A 284 14.73 20.67 -12.08
C LYS A 284 15.60 19.49 -11.64
N ILE A 285 16.40 19.66 -10.58
CA ILE A 285 17.20 18.57 -9.99
C ILE A 285 16.30 17.47 -9.46
N ALA A 286 15.17 17.82 -8.82
CA ALA A 286 14.19 16.87 -8.31
C ALA A 286 13.67 15.92 -9.41
N THR A 287 13.51 16.40 -10.65
CA THR A 287 13.09 15.55 -11.78
C THR A 287 14.14 14.48 -12.16
N GLY A 288 15.32 14.54 -11.57
CA GLY A 288 16.31 13.47 -11.60
C GLY A 288 15.76 12.11 -11.22
N TYR A 289 14.65 12.07 -10.42
CA TYR A 289 13.87 10.86 -10.16
C TYR A 289 13.57 10.07 -11.45
N ASN A 290 13.13 10.75 -12.51
CA ASN A 290 12.78 10.12 -13.79
C ASN A 290 13.99 9.49 -14.51
N ARG A 291 15.18 9.66 -13.98
CA ARG A 291 16.45 9.16 -14.52
C ARG A 291 17.08 8.03 -13.68
N LEU A 292 16.47 7.67 -12.55
CA LEU A 292 16.96 6.64 -11.63
C LEU A 292 16.63 5.22 -12.10
N LEU A 293 16.45 5.00 -13.38
CA LEU A 293 16.26 3.67 -13.95
C LEU A 293 17.59 3.11 -14.46
N GLN A 294 17.65 1.79 -14.58
CA GLN A 294 18.76 1.15 -15.27
C GLN A 294 18.71 1.49 -16.77
N THR A 295 19.83 1.95 -17.30
CA THR A 295 19.97 2.28 -18.73
C THR A 295 21.09 1.48 -19.37
N SER A 296 20.90 1.07 -20.63
CA SER A 296 21.90 0.31 -21.39
C SER A 296 22.80 1.25 -22.18
N HIS A 297 24.12 1.00 -22.11
CA HIS A 297 25.14 1.66 -22.88
C HIS A 297 25.82 0.69 -23.88
N GLU A 298 25.18 -0.43 -24.18
CA GLU A 298 25.73 -1.42 -25.08
C GLU A 298 25.50 -1.07 -26.56
N GLY A 299 26.49 -1.43 -27.39
CA GLY A 299 26.31 -1.45 -28.85
C GLY A 299 25.45 -2.64 -29.25
N GLY A 300 24.51 -2.41 -30.18
CA GLY A 300 23.68 -3.46 -30.77
C GLY A 300 22.33 -3.67 -30.11
N VAL A 301 22.00 -2.94 -29.05
CA VAL A 301 20.65 -2.97 -28.44
C VAL A 301 19.61 -2.37 -29.40
N GLN A 302 18.38 -2.88 -29.31
CA GLN A 302 17.27 -2.37 -30.10
C GLN A 302 16.63 -1.16 -29.41
N THR A 303 16.76 0.02 -29.99
CA THR A 303 16.30 1.28 -29.38
C THR A 303 14.85 1.24 -28.91
N LYS A 304 13.93 0.71 -29.74
CA LYS A 304 12.50 0.64 -29.39
C LYS A 304 12.20 -0.30 -28.24
N GLU A 305 12.93 -1.39 -28.12
CA GLU A 305 12.83 -2.36 -27.03
C GLU A 305 13.23 -1.70 -25.71
N TYR A 306 14.37 -1.05 -25.66
CA TYR A 306 14.87 -0.40 -24.46
C TYR A 306 14.02 0.79 -24.03
N LEU A 307 13.50 1.60 -24.96
CA LEU A 307 12.52 2.64 -24.64
C LEU A 307 11.27 2.04 -23.99
N ALA A 308 10.76 0.93 -24.51
CA ALA A 308 9.60 0.25 -23.90
C ALA A 308 9.92 -0.28 -22.49
N ILE A 309 11.14 -0.83 -22.28
CA ILE A 309 11.62 -1.26 -20.97
C ILE A 309 11.70 -0.07 -20.00
N TYR A 310 12.25 1.07 -20.42
CA TYR A 310 12.40 2.26 -19.59
C TYR A 310 11.04 2.87 -19.19
N PHE A 311 10.09 2.93 -20.12
CA PHE A 311 8.73 3.39 -19.79
C PHE A 311 8.02 2.43 -18.82
N ALA A 312 8.13 1.13 -19.05
CA ALA A 312 7.55 0.13 -18.16
C ALA A 312 8.17 0.19 -16.76
N ASP A 313 9.46 0.44 -16.68
CA ASP A 313 10.19 0.56 -15.42
C ASP A 313 9.72 1.79 -14.61
N ARG A 314 9.51 2.94 -15.26
CA ARG A 314 8.97 4.14 -14.61
C ARG A 314 7.57 3.91 -14.06
N VAL A 315 6.69 3.26 -14.82
CA VAL A 315 5.34 2.90 -14.33
C VAL A 315 5.42 2.02 -13.10
N ARG A 316 6.28 0.99 -13.12
CA ARG A 316 6.47 0.10 -11.96
C ARG A 316 6.97 0.85 -10.74
N ASN A 317 8.01 1.67 -10.89
CA ASN A 317 8.57 2.38 -9.75
C ASN A 317 7.60 3.44 -9.21
N LEU A 318 7.00 4.25 -10.09
CA LEU A 318 5.98 5.23 -9.69
C LEU A 318 4.85 4.58 -8.88
N SER A 319 4.28 3.49 -9.41
CA SER A 319 3.17 2.83 -8.75
C SER A 319 3.56 2.19 -7.41
N ASN A 320 4.74 1.59 -7.33
CA ASN A 320 5.22 0.99 -6.08
C ASN A 320 5.51 2.05 -5.02
N VAL A 321 6.15 3.16 -5.39
CA VAL A 321 6.61 4.18 -4.45
C VAL A 321 5.47 5.07 -3.95
N TRP A 322 4.65 5.61 -4.86
CA TRP A 322 3.61 6.57 -4.49
C TRP A 322 2.23 5.96 -4.29
N MET A 323 1.90 4.90 -5.03
CA MET A 323 0.57 4.31 -4.97
C MET A 323 0.51 3.06 -4.09
N GLY A 324 1.66 2.49 -3.70
CA GLY A 324 1.71 1.20 -3.01
C GLY A 324 1.04 0.08 -3.82
N ALA A 325 1.02 0.20 -5.16
CA ALA A 325 0.29 -0.68 -6.06
C ALA A 325 1.24 -1.37 -7.06
N THR A 326 0.93 -2.61 -7.42
CA THR A 326 1.73 -3.41 -8.35
C THR A 326 1.23 -3.26 -9.80
N VAL A 327 1.08 -2.01 -10.27
CA VAL A 327 0.57 -1.70 -11.63
C VAL A 327 1.36 -2.40 -12.72
N GLY A 328 2.64 -2.70 -12.48
CA GLY A 328 3.47 -3.46 -13.41
C GLY A 328 2.93 -4.82 -13.84
N CYS A 329 2.09 -5.47 -13.03
CA CYS A 329 1.41 -6.70 -13.41
C CYS A 329 0.44 -6.50 -14.58
N ALA A 330 -0.12 -5.29 -14.71
CA ALA A 330 -1.04 -4.94 -15.78
C ALA A 330 -0.36 -4.64 -17.14
N GLN A 331 0.96 -4.78 -17.24
CA GLN A 331 1.67 -4.64 -18.51
C GLN A 331 1.23 -5.68 -19.56
N CYS A 332 0.93 -6.92 -19.14
CA CYS A 332 0.63 -8.03 -20.05
C CYS A 332 -0.85 -8.42 -20.03
N HIS A 333 -1.55 -8.23 -18.93
CA HIS A 333 -2.96 -8.60 -18.74
C HIS A 333 -3.57 -7.73 -17.65
N ASP A 334 -4.88 -7.70 -17.49
CA ASP A 334 -5.54 -7.00 -16.39
C ASP A 334 -5.04 -7.52 -15.04
N HIS A 335 -4.86 -6.63 -14.05
CA HIS A 335 -4.33 -7.02 -12.74
C HIS A 335 -5.24 -8.04 -12.07
N LYS A 336 -4.65 -9.11 -11.51
CA LYS A 336 -5.42 -10.23 -10.97
C LYS A 336 -6.28 -9.87 -9.75
N TYR A 337 -5.78 -8.97 -8.89
CA TYR A 337 -6.39 -8.67 -7.59
C TYR A 337 -6.95 -7.25 -7.51
N ASP A 338 -6.27 -6.29 -8.13
CA ASP A 338 -6.60 -4.88 -8.05
C ASP A 338 -7.41 -4.43 -9.28
N PRO A 339 -8.22 -3.37 -9.17
CA PRO A 339 -9.04 -2.86 -10.28
C PRO A 339 -8.20 -2.05 -11.28
N ILE A 340 -7.12 -2.63 -11.78
CA ILE A 340 -6.16 -2.00 -12.68
C ILE A 340 -6.12 -2.81 -13.98
N SER A 341 -6.60 -2.21 -15.07
CA SER A 341 -6.58 -2.84 -16.38
C SER A 341 -5.23 -2.67 -17.09
N GLN A 342 -4.97 -3.52 -18.08
CA GLN A 342 -3.85 -3.33 -19.00
C GLN A 342 -3.90 -1.95 -19.68
N LYS A 343 -5.09 -1.47 -20.02
CA LYS A 343 -5.29 -0.13 -20.56
C LYS A 343 -4.77 0.95 -19.61
N ASN A 344 -5.07 0.86 -18.31
CA ASN A 344 -4.58 1.81 -17.31
C ASN A 344 -3.04 1.83 -17.23
N PHE A 345 -2.38 0.66 -17.36
CA PHE A 345 -0.92 0.62 -17.44
C PHE A 345 -0.37 1.45 -18.59
N TYR A 346 -0.92 1.30 -19.80
CA TYR A 346 -0.47 2.05 -20.97
C TYR A 346 -0.88 3.53 -20.94
N GLU A 347 -2.02 3.86 -20.36
CA GLU A 347 -2.41 5.24 -20.10
C GLU A 347 -1.42 5.93 -19.15
N LEU A 348 -1.04 5.27 -18.04
CA LEU A 348 -0.03 5.78 -17.13
C LEU A 348 1.35 5.89 -17.81
N SER A 349 1.73 4.90 -18.60
CA SER A 349 2.96 4.92 -19.40
C SER A 349 3.05 6.11 -20.35
N SER A 350 1.91 6.59 -20.88
CA SER A 350 1.86 7.70 -21.84
C SER A 350 2.37 9.02 -21.28
N PHE A 351 2.30 9.24 -19.95
CA PHE A 351 2.85 10.42 -19.29
C PHE A 351 4.39 10.52 -19.42
N PHE A 352 5.07 9.40 -19.63
CA PHE A 352 6.52 9.36 -19.80
C PHE A 352 6.99 9.44 -21.25
N ASN A 353 6.08 9.43 -22.23
CA ASN A 353 6.42 9.49 -23.65
C ASN A 353 7.06 10.82 -24.06
N ASN A 354 6.94 11.86 -23.25
CA ASN A 354 7.56 13.17 -23.47
C ASN A 354 9.00 13.24 -22.93
N THR A 355 9.46 12.23 -22.23
CA THR A 355 10.84 12.18 -21.72
C THR A 355 11.79 11.97 -22.90
N PHE A 356 12.68 12.95 -23.12
CA PHE A 356 13.68 12.84 -24.17
C PHE A 356 14.73 11.80 -23.78
N GLU A 357 14.73 10.66 -24.46
CA GLU A 357 15.68 9.57 -24.26
C GLU A 357 16.12 8.98 -25.58
N ILE A 358 17.38 8.62 -25.62
CA ILE A 358 17.95 7.85 -26.71
C ILE A 358 18.02 6.40 -26.19
N GLY A 359 17.11 5.54 -26.62
CA GLY A 359 16.95 4.17 -26.09
C GLY A 359 18.13 3.23 -26.33
N SER A 360 19.11 3.66 -27.10
CA SER A 360 20.41 3.02 -27.24
C SER A 360 21.42 4.08 -27.66
N ALA A 361 22.48 4.23 -26.91
CA ALA A 361 23.61 5.04 -27.37
C ALA A 361 24.91 4.51 -26.77
N VAL A 362 25.91 4.45 -27.59
CA VAL A 362 27.28 4.43 -27.13
C VAL A 362 27.61 5.86 -26.72
N TYR A 363 27.52 6.13 -25.43
CA TYR A 363 27.93 7.43 -24.89
C TYR A 363 29.44 7.41 -24.63
N GLY A 364 30.10 8.51 -24.91
CA GLY A 364 31.48 8.71 -24.48
C GLY A 364 31.56 8.83 -22.94
N PRO A 365 32.77 8.72 -22.35
CA PRO A 365 32.96 8.93 -20.93
C PRO A 365 32.39 10.28 -20.46
N GLY A 366 31.55 10.26 -19.42
CA GLY A 366 30.90 11.43 -18.86
C GLY A 366 29.64 11.91 -19.59
N GLN A 367 29.16 11.18 -20.60
CA GLN A 367 27.88 11.46 -21.26
C GLN A 367 26.77 10.62 -20.60
N SER A 368 25.60 11.22 -20.41
CA SER A 368 24.42 10.59 -19.82
C SER A 368 23.35 10.38 -20.91
N PRO A 369 22.57 9.28 -20.86
CA PRO A 369 21.40 9.10 -21.71
C PRO A 369 20.31 10.10 -21.30
N GLY A 370 20.00 11.04 -22.18
CA GLY A 370 18.95 12.02 -21.99
C GLY A 370 19.41 13.43 -21.62
N PRO A 371 18.46 14.37 -21.41
CA PRO A 371 18.81 15.75 -21.17
C PRO A 371 19.64 15.91 -19.91
N SER A 372 20.72 16.69 -20.00
CA SER A 372 21.60 17.03 -18.88
C SER A 372 21.31 18.44 -18.40
N LEU A 373 21.24 18.62 -17.08
CA LEU A 373 21.27 19.93 -16.47
C LEU A 373 22.74 20.27 -16.17
N LEU A 374 23.24 21.32 -16.78
CA LEU A 374 24.53 21.91 -16.41
C LEU A 374 24.30 22.81 -15.20
N LEU A 375 24.88 22.43 -14.07
CA LEU A 375 24.84 23.20 -12.82
C LEU A 375 26.05 24.11 -12.70
#